data_4adf98d0a917fec30a83c5cf39725202
#
_entry.id   4adf98d0a917fec30a83c5cf39725202
#
_cell.length_a   1.000
_cell.length_b   1.000
_cell.length_c   1.000
_cell.angle_alpha   90.00
_cell.angle_beta   90.00
_cell.angle_gamma   90.00
#
_symmetry.space_group_name_H-M   'P 1'
#
loop_
_entity.id
_entity.type
_entity.pdbx_description
1 polymer ?
#
loop_
_entity_poly.entity_id
_entity_poly.type
_entity_poly.pdbx_seq_one_letter_code
_entity_poly.pdbx_strand_id
1 'polypeptide(L)'
;MEFLVRSENRLPADFPAERRAELRAGERARATELRSAGVLKRLWRVPGRNATVGLYEAADPAELHDALMSLPMSPWLDVSVEALATHPQERT
;
A
#
# COMPACT_ATOMS: atom_id res chain seq x y z
N MET A 1 -9.82 0.96 12.11
CA MET A 1 -9.99 -0.30 11.36
C MET A 1 -8.68 -0.67 10.68
N GLU A 2 -8.34 -1.92 10.75
CA GLU A 2 -7.16 -2.43 10.05
C GLU A 2 -7.53 -3.10 8.75
N PHE A 3 -6.65 -2.95 7.76
CA PHE A 3 -6.83 -3.52 6.42
C PHE A 3 -5.53 -4.16 5.97
N LEU A 4 -5.64 -5.34 5.38
CA LEU A 4 -4.52 -5.98 4.70
C LEU A 4 -4.65 -5.65 3.22
N VAL A 5 -3.62 -5.01 2.67
CA VAL A 5 -3.63 -4.51 1.29
C VAL A 5 -2.55 -5.21 0.49
N ARG A 6 -2.95 -5.91 -0.56
CA ARG A 6 -2.03 -6.52 -1.50
C ARG A 6 -1.97 -5.65 -2.74
N SER A 7 -0.76 -5.26 -3.14
CA SER A 7 -0.54 -4.44 -4.33
C SER A 7 0.42 -5.16 -5.27
N GLU A 8 0.03 -5.29 -6.53
CA GLU A 8 0.89 -5.84 -7.56
C GLU A 8 1.27 -4.72 -8.52
N ASN A 9 2.56 -4.54 -8.77
CA ASN A 9 3.06 -3.48 -9.63
C ASN A 9 2.96 -3.89 -11.09
N ARG A 10 2.19 -3.15 -11.87
CA ARG A 10 1.94 -3.38 -13.30
C ARG A 10 2.61 -2.33 -14.18
N LEU A 11 3.59 -1.61 -13.66
CA LEU A 11 4.31 -0.62 -14.47
C LEU A 11 4.96 -1.32 -15.68
N PRO A 12 4.72 -0.84 -16.92
CA PRO A 12 5.29 -1.47 -18.11
C PRO A 12 6.81 -1.55 -18.07
N ALA A 13 7.37 -2.62 -18.60
CA ALA A 13 8.82 -2.83 -18.62
C ALA A 13 9.54 -1.75 -19.44
N ASP A 14 8.89 -1.20 -20.47
CA ASP A 14 9.43 -0.15 -21.34
C ASP A 14 9.16 1.28 -20.84
N PHE A 15 8.63 1.41 -19.63
CA PHE A 15 8.41 2.72 -19.03
C PHE A 15 9.75 3.45 -18.91
N PRO A 16 9.82 4.76 -19.25
CA PRO A 16 11.09 5.50 -19.25
C PRO A 16 11.80 5.41 -17.88
N ALA A 17 13.10 5.08 -17.92
CA ALA A 17 13.87 4.81 -16.70
C ALA A 17 13.91 6.00 -15.74
N GLU A 18 14.05 7.21 -16.26
CA GLU A 18 14.08 8.43 -15.44
C GLU A 18 12.75 8.65 -14.71
N ARG A 19 11.63 8.46 -15.42
CA ARG A 19 10.31 8.60 -14.84
C ARG A 19 10.03 7.50 -13.81
N ARG A 20 10.53 6.30 -14.07
CA ARG A 20 10.45 5.19 -13.12
C ARG A 20 11.15 5.53 -11.81
N ALA A 21 12.35 6.11 -11.90
CA ALA A 21 13.12 6.51 -10.72
C ALA A 21 12.39 7.61 -9.94
N GLU A 22 11.79 8.57 -10.61
CA GLU A 22 11.00 9.63 -9.98
C GLU A 22 9.77 9.07 -9.28
N LEU A 23 9.05 8.15 -9.92
CA LEU A 23 7.90 7.50 -9.33
C LEU A 23 8.27 6.72 -8.08
N ARG A 24 9.38 5.97 -8.13
CA ARG A 24 9.85 5.21 -6.97
C ARG A 24 10.23 6.12 -5.81
N ALA A 25 10.90 7.23 -6.10
CA ALA A 25 11.27 8.20 -5.07
C ALA A 25 10.02 8.82 -4.44
N GLY A 26 9.06 9.22 -5.26
CA GLY A 26 7.79 9.77 -4.79
C GLY A 26 6.99 8.77 -3.98
N GLU A 27 6.98 7.51 -4.41
CA GLU A 27 6.29 6.43 -3.71
C GLU A 27 6.89 6.23 -2.31
N ARG A 28 8.23 6.16 -2.21
CA ARG A 28 8.91 6.03 -0.91
C ARG A 28 8.62 7.20 0.00
N ALA A 29 8.65 8.41 -0.54
CA ALA A 29 8.37 9.63 0.23
C ALA A 29 6.94 9.61 0.78
N ARG A 30 5.96 9.26 -0.06
CA ARG A 30 4.58 9.19 0.38
C ARG A 30 4.34 8.06 1.38
N ALA A 31 4.96 6.90 1.18
CA ALA A 31 4.89 5.80 2.13
C ALA A 31 5.45 6.20 3.50
N THR A 32 6.55 6.97 3.51
CA THR A 32 7.12 7.50 4.76
C THR A 32 6.14 8.43 5.46
N GLU A 33 5.46 9.30 4.71
CA GLU A 33 4.44 10.19 5.28
C GLU A 33 3.27 9.39 5.88
N LEU A 34 2.77 8.38 5.15
CA LEU A 34 1.69 7.53 5.64
C LEU A 34 2.11 6.76 6.89
N ARG A 35 3.36 6.31 6.93
CA ARG A 35 3.91 5.62 8.10
C ARG A 35 3.98 6.56 9.31
N SER A 36 4.45 7.78 9.12
CA SER A 36 4.52 8.80 10.17
C SER A 36 3.14 9.16 10.69
N ALA A 37 2.13 9.16 9.84
CA ALA A 37 0.75 9.45 10.21
C ALA A 37 0.05 8.24 10.86
N GLY A 38 0.70 7.08 10.95
CA GLY A 38 0.11 5.88 11.52
C GLY A 38 -0.85 5.14 10.59
N VAL A 39 -0.88 5.52 9.32
CA VAL A 39 -1.75 4.88 8.31
C VAL A 39 -1.12 3.61 7.78
N LEU A 40 0.14 3.66 7.36
CA LEU A 40 0.88 2.47 6.95
C LEU A 40 1.64 1.93 8.17
N LYS A 41 1.25 0.76 8.65
CA LYS A 41 1.82 0.19 9.87
C LYS A 41 2.94 -0.80 9.59
N ARG A 42 2.78 -1.67 8.60
CA ARG A 42 3.77 -2.67 8.22
C ARG A 42 3.70 -2.93 6.73
N LEU A 43 4.83 -3.35 6.16
CA LEU A 43 4.93 -3.64 4.75
C LEU A 43 5.82 -4.85 4.54
N TRP A 44 5.38 -5.78 3.69
CA TRP A 44 6.12 -6.99 3.34
C TRP A 44 6.23 -7.11 1.82
N ARG A 45 7.34 -7.67 1.36
CA ARG A 45 7.48 -8.09 -0.03
C ARG A 45 6.93 -9.50 -0.17
N VAL A 46 6.24 -9.76 -1.27
CA VAL A 46 5.81 -11.12 -1.61
C VAL A 46 6.96 -11.77 -2.40
N PRO A 47 7.63 -12.80 -1.85
CA PRO A 47 8.77 -13.42 -2.53
C PRO A 47 8.38 -13.95 -3.92
N GLY A 48 9.24 -13.70 -4.90
CA GLY A 48 9.04 -14.20 -6.27
C GLY A 48 8.05 -13.40 -7.10
N ARG A 49 7.47 -12.32 -6.56
CA ARG A 49 6.50 -11.50 -7.29
C ARG A 49 6.83 -10.01 -7.13
N ASN A 50 6.37 -9.23 -8.10
CA ASN A 50 6.47 -7.76 -8.00
C ASN A 50 5.26 -7.22 -7.25
N ALA A 51 5.13 -7.65 -6.01
CA ALA A 51 3.98 -7.38 -5.18
C ALA A 51 4.38 -7.14 -3.72
N THR A 52 3.56 -6.39 -3.02
CA THR A 52 3.71 -6.12 -1.59
C THR A 52 2.41 -6.41 -0.87
N VAL A 53 2.52 -6.64 0.44
CA VAL A 53 1.37 -6.71 1.35
C VAL A 53 1.62 -5.68 2.43
N GLY A 54 0.63 -4.83 2.68
CA GLY A 54 0.73 -3.79 3.69
C GLY A 54 -0.38 -3.91 4.72
N LEU A 55 -0.05 -3.61 5.97
CA LEU A 55 -1.03 -3.45 7.04
C LEU A 55 -1.31 -1.96 7.19
N TYR A 56 -2.55 -1.56 6.96
CA TYR A 56 -2.98 -0.17 7.03
C TYR A 56 -4.02 0.04 8.12
N GLU A 57 -4.01 1.23 8.71
CA GLU A 57 -5.00 1.67 9.68
C GLU A 57 -5.72 2.90 9.12
N ALA A 58 -7.05 2.85 9.11
CA ALA A 58 -7.88 3.96 8.67
C ALA A 58 -9.21 3.94 9.42
N ALA A 59 -9.89 5.06 9.47
CA ALA A 59 -11.18 5.16 10.16
C ALA A 59 -12.26 4.32 9.48
N ASP A 60 -12.20 4.25 8.14
CA ASP A 60 -13.18 3.53 7.33
C ASP A 60 -12.57 3.20 5.95
N PRO A 61 -13.26 2.42 5.11
CA PRO A 61 -12.76 2.09 3.77
C PRO A 61 -12.54 3.30 2.86
N ALA A 62 -13.33 4.35 3.00
CA ALA A 62 -13.17 5.55 2.17
C ALA A 62 -11.86 6.27 2.48
N GLU A 63 -11.50 6.39 3.75
CA GLU A 63 -10.22 6.98 4.16
C GLU A 63 -9.05 6.14 3.67
N LEU A 64 -9.16 4.81 3.74
CA LEU A 64 -8.14 3.91 3.18
C LEU A 64 -7.99 4.12 1.67
N HIS A 65 -9.11 4.21 0.96
CA HIS A 65 -9.09 4.46 -0.49
C HIS A 65 -8.31 5.72 -0.82
N ASP A 66 -8.60 6.82 -0.11
CA ASP A 66 -7.92 8.08 -0.33
C ASP A 66 -6.40 7.97 -0.09
N ALA A 67 -6.02 7.26 0.96
CA ALA A 67 -4.60 7.02 1.26
C ALA A 67 -3.92 6.24 0.13
N LEU A 68 -4.55 5.17 -0.35
CA LEU A 68 -4.00 4.34 -1.43
C LEU A 68 -3.91 5.13 -2.74
N MET A 69 -4.94 5.93 -3.06
CA MET A 69 -4.93 6.74 -4.27
C MET A 69 -3.95 7.90 -4.21
N SER A 70 -3.47 8.27 -3.02
CA SER A 70 -2.44 9.30 -2.87
C SER A 70 -1.04 8.81 -3.22
N LEU A 71 -0.85 7.51 -3.39
CA LEU A 71 0.44 6.95 -3.79
C LEU A 71 0.69 7.26 -5.26
N PRO A 72 1.88 7.83 -5.61
CA PRO A 72 2.17 8.18 -7.01
C PRO A 72 2.05 7.03 -7.99
N MET A 73 2.33 5.81 -7.56
CA MET A 73 2.24 4.63 -8.42
C MET A 73 0.83 4.04 -8.53
N SER A 74 -0.15 4.61 -7.85
CA SER A 74 -1.51 4.04 -7.81
C SER A 74 -2.11 3.71 -9.18
N PRO A 75 -1.90 4.48 -10.26
CA PRO A 75 -2.44 4.13 -11.57
C PRO A 75 -1.96 2.80 -12.12
N TRP A 76 -0.80 2.31 -11.66
CA TRP A 76 -0.19 1.07 -12.13
C TRP A 76 -0.24 -0.06 -11.11
N LEU A 77 -0.90 0.14 -9.99
CA LEU A 77 -1.02 -0.89 -8.96
C LEU A 77 -2.34 -1.61 -9.09
N ASP A 78 -2.26 -2.94 -9.11
CA ASP A 78 -3.43 -3.80 -9.01
C ASP A 78 -3.58 -4.13 -7.52
N VAL A 79 -4.64 -3.59 -6.91
CA VAL A 79 -4.80 -3.59 -5.45
C VAL A 79 -6.00 -4.43 -5.04
N SER A 80 -5.80 -5.28 -4.03
CA SER A 80 -6.90 -5.95 -3.35
C SER A 80 -6.80 -5.69 -1.85
N VAL A 81 -7.95 -5.54 -1.20
CA VAL A 81 -8.06 -5.12 0.20
C VAL A 81 -8.91 -6.12 0.98
N GLU A 82 -8.41 -6.50 2.15
CA GLU A 82 -9.18 -7.26 3.13
C GLU A 82 -9.34 -6.42 4.39
N ALA A 83 -10.58 -6.19 4.80
CA ALA A 83 -10.86 -5.56 6.09
C ALA A 83 -10.65 -6.60 7.19
N LEU A 84 -9.96 -6.21 8.26
CA LEU A 84 -9.64 -7.10 9.35
C LEU A 84 -10.46 -6.73 10.58
N ALA A 85 -10.95 -7.74 11.28
CA ALA A 85 -11.64 -7.58 12.56
C ALA A 85 -10.89 -8.37 13.61
N THR A 86 -10.90 -7.88 14.85
CA THR A 86 -10.27 -8.59 15.93
C THR A 86 -11.00 -9.93 16.17
N HIS A 87 -10.23 -11.01 16.13
CA HIS A 87 -10.78 -12.33 16.43
C HIS A 87 -11.17 -12.40 17.93
N PRO A 88 -12.29 -13.02 18.27
CA PRO A 88 -12.71 -13.12 19.69
C PRO A 88 -11.64 -13.66 20.63
N GLN A 89 -10.77 -14.56 20.17
CA GLN A 89 -9.70 -15.11 20.99
C GLN A 89 -8.62 -14.08 21.35
N GLU A 90 -8.50 -13.02 20.57
CA GLU A 90 -7.54 -11.95 20.85
C GLU A 90 -8.03 -10.99 21.92
N ARG A 91 -9.27 -11.16 22.39
CA ARG A 91 -9.87 -10.30 23.42
C ARG A 91 -9.77 -10.87 24.83
N THR A 92 -9.25 -12.05 24.98
CA THR A 92 -9.17 -12.75 26.28
C THR A 92 -7.91 -12.44 27.06
#